data_2b3f0095c9baf865ec878e1ce17eba04
#
_entry.id   2b3f0095c9baf865ec878e1ce17eba04
#
_cell.length_a   1.000
_cell.length_b   1.000
_cell.length_c   1.000
_cell.angle_alpha   90.00
_cell.angle_beta   90.00
_cell.angle_gamma   90.00
#
_symmetry.space_group_name_H-M   'P 1'
#
loop_
_entity.id
_entity.type
_entity.pdbx_description
1 polymer ?
#
loop_
_entity_poly.entity_id
_entity_poly.type
_entity_poly.pdbx_seq_one_letter_code
_entity_poly.pdbx_strand_id
1 'polypeptide(L)'
;MGLYRIRVSTGSSLCAGSNNQVQLWLVGQHGEAAIRTRLRPTRGQETEIKADVQEYLGPLLFVKLHKRHFFQDDAWFCNWIWVQGPGPSGDEFRFPCYRWVEGSGILSLPEGTGRTLGDDPQGLFKQHREQELKDRRRLYRWGNWKDGLILNMAGATISDLPIDERFLEDKKIYFEASLAKGLADLAIKDSLNVLTCWNDLDDFNRIFWCGQSKLAEKVRDSWKEDALFGYQFLNGANPMLLRRSKQLPARLVFPPGMEELKVQLEKELQLQLPRVGSSPPPLFLPTDPPMVWLLAKCWVRSADFQMHELQSHLLRGHLMAEVITVATMRCLPSIHPVFKLIIPHLRYTLEINLRARTGLVSDMGVFDQVVSTGGGGHVELLQRAGAFLTYRSFCPPDDLADRGLLGVKSSFYAQDALRLWEILARYVQGIVHLHYKTDEAVRDDLELQSWCAEITEVGLLGAQDRGFPNSLQSRDQLRHFLTMCIFTCTGQHSSAHLGQLDWYSWVPNAPCTMRMPPPTTKDATLGTVMATLPNFHQASLQMSIVWQLGHRQPMMVALGQHQEEYFSGPGPKAVLKELRKELDALEKDIKTRNAKLDIPYDYLLPSLVENSVAI
;
A
#
# COMPACT_ATOMS: atom_id res chain seq x y z
N MET A 1 -8.31 16.71 -46.64
CA MET A 1 -8.47 15.24 -46.73
C MET A 1 -7.21 14.58 -46.24
N GLY A 2 -7.34 13.65 -45.33
CA GLY A 2 -6.18 12.92 -44.83
C GLY A 2 -6.54 11.55 -44.26
N LEU A 3 -5.65 10.57 -44.47
CA LEU A 3 -5.76 9.24 -43.94
C LEU A 3 -5.20 9.21 -42.52
N TYR A 4 -6.04 9.01 -41.53
CA TYR A 4 -5.64 8.75 -40.15
C TYR A 4 -5.50 7.25 -39.91
N ARG A 5 -4.44 6.86 -39.19
CA ARG A 5 -4.25 5.51 -38.69
C ARG A 5 -4.54 5.50 -37.21
N ILE A 6 -5.46 4.63 -36.79
CA ILE A 6 -5.91 4.54 -35.40
C ILE A 6 -5.60 3.11 -34.91
N ARG A 7 -4.84 2.98 -33.84
CA ARG A 7 -4.64 1.68 -33.15
C ARG A 7 -5.29 1.74 -31.77
N VAL A 8 -6.04 0.70 -31.45
CA VAL A 8 -6.77 0.57 -30.20
C VAL A 8 -6.31 -0.70 -29.50
N SER A 9 -5.81 -0.58 -28.27
CA SER A 9 -5.36 -1.71 -27.47
C SER A 9 -6.40 -2.10 -26.43
N THR A 10 -6.75 -3.38 -26.41
CA THR A 10 -7.68 -3.99 -25.44
C THR A 10 -6.89 -4.75 -24.40
N GLY A 11 -7.33 -4.69 -23.14
CA GLY A 11 -6.71 -5.38 -22.02
C GLY A 11 -6.62 -6.90 -22.23
N SER A 12 -5.64 -7.53 -21.58
CA SER A 12 -5.38 -8.97 -21.67
C SER A 12 -6.03 -9.80 -20.56
N SER A 13 -6.53 -9.17 -19.50
CA SER A 13 -7.23 -9.85 -18.40
C SER A 13 -8.47 -10.59 -18.90
N LEU A 14 -8.91 -11.58 -18.15
CA LEU A 14 -10.20 -12.24 -18.41
C LEU A 14 -11.33 -11.20 -18.48
N CYS A 15 -12.25 -11.40 -19.38
CA CYS A 15 -13.40 -10.50 -19.62
C CYS A 15 -13.06 -9.08 -20.12
N ALA A 16 -11.80 -8.80 -20.49
CA ALA A 16 -11.42 -7.46 -20.95
C ALA A 16 -11.94 -7.08 -22.35
N GLY A 17 -12.30 -8.05 -23.21
CA GLY A 17 -12.95 -7.79 -24.50
C GLY A 17 -14.43 -7.49 -24.37
N SER A 18 -15.09 -7.12 -25.49
CA SER A 18 -16.54 -6.89 -25.53
C SER A 18 -17.14 -7.38 -26.83
N ASN A 19 -18.36 -7.91 -26.76
CA ASN A 19 -19.18 -8.27 -27.92
C ASN A 19 -19.88 -7.03 -28.53
N ASN A 20 -19.87 -5.92 -27.84
CA ASN A 20 -20.48 -4.68 -28.26
C ASN A 20 -19.62 -3.93 -29.26
N GLN A 21 -20.26 -3.12 -30.10
CA GLN A 21 -19.57 -2.29 -31.07
C GLN A 21 -19.24 -0.93 -30.47
N VAL A 22 -18.02 -0.42 -30.74
CA VAL A 22 -17.56 0.89 -30.29
C VAL A 22 -17.44 1.82 -31.48
N GLN A 23 -18.12 2.95 -31.40
CA GLN A 23 -17.99 4.08 -32.32
C GLN A 23 -16.93 5.04 -31.79
N LEU A 24 -16.09 5.54 -32.69
CA LEU A 24 -15.00 6.47 -32.37
C LEU A 24 -15.24 7.82 -33.03
N TRP A 25 -14.79 8.91 -32.38
CA TRP A 25 -14.64 10.24 -32.96
C TRP A 25 -13.24 10.77 -32.64
N LEU A 26 -12.65 11.43 -33.62
CA LEU A 26 -11.45 12.24 -33.41
C LEU A 26 -11.87 13.68 -33.22
N VAL A 27 -11.41 14.32 -32.15
CA VAL A 27 -11.69 15.71 -31.83
C VAL A 27 -10.37 16.46 -31.84
N GLY A 28 -10.21 17.36 -32.78
CA GLY A 28 -9.05 18.24 -32.90
C GLY A 28 -9.41 19.69 -32.59
N GLN A 29 -8.41 20.54 -32.67
CA GLN A 29 -8.56 21.98 -32.40
C GLN A 29 -9.52 22.67 -33.36
N HIS A 30 -9.68 22.13 -34.58
CA HIS A 30 -10.45 22.78 -35.67
C HIS A 30 -11.76 22.04 -35.98
N GLY A 31 -12.03 20.91 -35.36
CA GLY A 31 -13.28 20.19 -35.63
C GLY A 31 -13.30 18.76 -35.05
N GLU A 32 -14.39 18.09 -35.34
CA GLU A 32 -14.65 16.71 -34.89
C GLU A 32 -15.06 15.84 -36.09
N ALA A 33 -14.52 14.62 -36.15
CA ALA A 33 -14.85 13.66 -37.19
C ALA A 33 -15.26 12.31 -36.62
N ALA A 34 -16.41 11.80 -37.04
CA ALA A 34 -16.86 10.45 -36.73
C ALA A 34 -16.13 9.41 -37.60
N ILE A 35 -15.57 8.39 -36.99
CA ILE A 35 -14.95 7.27 -37.71
C ILE A 35 -16.03 6.30 -38.15
N ARG A 36 -16.16 6.05 -39.44
CA ARG A 36 -17.22 5.19 -40.01
C ARG A 36 -17.06 3.72 -39.58
N THR A 37 -15.83 3.24 -39.50
CA THR A 37 -15.52 1.86 -39.05
C THR A 37 -15.77 1.71 -37.57
N ARG A 38 -16.59 0.72 -37.21
CA ARG A 38 -16.86 0.37 -35.81
C ARG A 38 -15.86 -0.65 -35.30
N LEU A 39 -15.36 -0.45 -34.10
CA LEU A 39 -14.46 -1.35 -33.41
C LEU A 39 -15.25 -2.46 -32.71
N ARG A 40 -14.74 -3.71 -32.79
CA ARG A 40 -15.13 -4.83 -31.95
C ARG A 40 -13.92 -5.19 -31.07
N PRO A 41 -13.94 -4.84 -29.78
CA PRO A 41 -12.80 -5.03 -28.91
C PRO A 41 -12.57 -6.53 -28.63
N THR A 42 -11.44 -7.06 -29.05
CA THR A 42 -11.04 -8.45 -28.77
C THR A 42 -9.96 -8.46 -27.69
N ARG A 43 -10.17 -9.27 -26.66
CA ARG A 43 -9.25 -9.40 -25.51
C ARG A 43 -7.80 -9.59 -25.96
N GLY A 44 -6.89 -8.79 -25.39
CA GLY A 44 -5.45 -8.87 -25.60
C GLY A 44 -4.97 -8.47 -26.99
N GLN A 45 -5.84 -7.91 -27.84
CA GLN A 45 -5.47 -7.52 -29.20
C GLN A 45 -5.34 -6.02 -29.39
N GLU A 46 -4.51 -5.64 -30.34
CA GLU A 46 -4.47 -4.32 -30.94
C GLU A 46 -5.20 -4.35 -32.28
N THR A 47 -6.16 -3.46 -32.43
CA THR A 47 -6.93 -3.34 -33.68
C THR A 47 -6.53 -2.05 -34.40
N GLU A 48 -6.15 -2.16 -35.67
CA GLU A 48 -5.85 -1.00 -36.53
C GLU A 48 -7.07 -0.64 -37.40
N ILE A 49 -7.39 0.65 -37.41
CA ILE A 49 -8.43 1.24 -38.24
C ILE A 49 -7.78 2.33 -39.09
N LYS A 50 -8.07 2.33 -40.39
CA LYS A 50 -7.72 3.42 -41.32
C LYS A 50 -8.98 4.23 -41.63
N ALA A 51 -8.90 5.52 -41.46
CA ALA A 51 -10.04 6.40 -41.65
C ALA A 51 -9.67 7.64 -42.52
N ASP A 52 -10.42 7.81 -43.59
CA ASP A 52 -10.35 9.04 -44.40
C ASP A 52 -11.23 10.12 -43.76
N VAL A 53 -10.60 11.21 -43.34
CA VAL A 53 -11.27 12.39 -42.79
C VAL A 53 -11.17 13.54 -43.78
N GLN A 54 -12.32 14.08 -44.14
CA GLN A 54 -12.39 15.12 -45.19
C GLN A 54 -11.90 16.48 -44.73
N GLU A 55 -12.05 16.77 -43.43
CA GLU A 55 -11.67 18.05 -42.83
C GLU A 55 -10.32 17.94 -42.11
N TYR A 56 -9.60 19.05 -42.07
CA TYR A 56 -8.39 19.16 -41.28
C TYR A 56 -8.75 19.40 -39.81
N LEU A 57 -8.44 18.48 -38.95
CA LEU A 57 -8.79 18.55 -37.52
C LEU A 57 -7.80 19.39 -36.68
N GLY A 58 -6.61 19.66 -37.20
CA GLY A 58 -5.52 20.24 -36.41
C GLY A 58 -4.95 19.24 -35.38
N PRO A 59 -4.19 19.72 -34.41
CA PRO A 59 -3.74 18.90 -33.30
C PRO A 59 -4.91 18.22 -32.61
N LEU A 60 -4.80 16.91 -32.34
CA LEU A 60 -5.88 16.16 -31.70
C LEU A 60 -5.88 16.43 -30.19
N LEU A 61 -7.05 16.68 -29.64
CA LEU A 61 -7.30 17.00 -28.23
C LEU A 61 -7.93 15.81 -27.50
N PHE A 62 -8.90 15.16 -28.14
CA PHE A 62 -9.66 14.04 -27.57
C PHE A 62 -9.92 12.94 -28.58
N VAL A 63 -10.09 11.74 -28.07
CA VAL A 63 -10.85 10.66 -28.74
C VAL A 63 -12.12 10.41 -27.91
N LYS A 64 -13.28 10.42 -28.57
CA LYS A 64 -14.54 10.05 -27.95
C LYS A 64 -14.89 8.62 -28.31
N LEU A 65 -15.39 7.88 -27.32
CA LEU A 65 -15.84 6.51 -27.41
C LEU A 65 -17.31 6.41 -27.07
N HIS A 66 -18.09 5.69 -27.89
CA HIS A 66 -19.48 5.35 -27.59
C HIS A 66 -19.70 3.87 -27.87
N LYS A 67 -19.93 3.09 -26.81
CA LYS A 67 -20.21 1.67 -26.90
C LYS A 67 -21.72 1.46 -27.08
N ARG A 68 -22.10 0.69 -28.11
CA ARG A 68 -23.49 0.35 -28.39
C ARG A 68 -23.73 -1.13 -28.08
N HIS A 69 -24.67 -1.40 -27.18
CA HIS A 69 -25.11 -2.75 -26.85
C HIS A 69 -26.46 -3.06 -27.51
N PHE A 70 -26.66 -4.31 -27.93
CA PHE A 70 -27.90 -4.77 -28.51
C PHE A 70 -28.78 -5.55 -27.53
N PHE A 71 -28.19 -6.37 -26.67
CA PHE A 71 -28.89 -7.19 -25.69
C PHE A 71 -28.40 -6.93 -24.27
N GLN A 72 -27.14 -7.15 -24.00
CA GLN A 72 -26.54 -6.98 -22.70
C GLN A 72 -25.32 -6.08 -22.82
N ASP A 73 -25.20 -5.13 -21.87
CA ASP A 73 -24.00 -4.36 -21.72
C ASP A 73 -22.91 -5.23 -21.12
N ASP A 74 -21.80 -5.41 -21.84
CA ASP A 74 -20.57 -5.98 -21.32
C ASP A 74 -19.50 -4.90 -21.28
N ALA A 75 -18.78 -4.79 -20.17
CA ALA A 75 -17.71 -3.83 -20.00
C ALA A 75 -16.51 -4.20 -20.91
N TRP A 76 -15.85 -3.18 -21.43
CA TRP A 76 -14.63 -3.32 -22.23
C TRP A 76 -13.47 -2.64 -21.51
N PHE A 77 -12.35 -3.34 -21.29
CA PHE A 77 -11.14 -2.72 -20.74
C PHE A 77 -10.27 -2.19 -21.88
N CYS A 78 -10.26 -0.87 -22.03
CA CYS A 78 -9.43 -0.17 -23.01
C CYS A 78 -8.10 0.23 -22.38
N ASN A 79 -6.97 -0.20 -22.97
CA ASN A 79 -5.65 0.24 -22.51
C ASN A 79 -5.34 1.66 -23.00
N TRP A 80 -5.33 1.85 -24.30
CA TRP A 80 -4.99 3.13 -24.93
C TRP A 80 -5.46 3.16 -26.37
N ILE A 81 -5.52 4.37 -26.92
CA ILE A 81 -5.73 4.64 -28.34
C ILE A 81 -4.56 5.46 -28.84
N TRP A 82 -4.01 5.06 -29.98
CA TRP A 82 -2.96 5.78 -30.67
C TRP A 82 -3.47 6.22 -32.04
N VAL A 83 -3.18 7.46 -32.41
CA VAL A 83 -3.62 8.03 -33.68
C VAL A 83 -2.44 8.69 -34.36
N GLN A 84 -2.20 8.33 -35.63
CA GLN A 84 -1.28 9.02 -36.49
C GLN A 84 -2.08 9.88 -37.50
N GLY A 85 -1.74 11.14 -37.56
CA GLY A 85 -2.31 12.09 -38.50
C GLY A 85 -1.95 11.81 -39.96
N PRO A 86 -2.51 12.58 -40.92
CA PRO A 86 -2.28 12.36 -42.34
C PRO A 86 -0.84 12.69 -42.74
N GLY A 87 -0.31 11.91 -43.69
CA GLY A 87 1.02 12.09 -44.28
C GLY A 87 2.08 11.14 -43.72
N PRO A 88 3.24 11.01 -44.41
CA PRO A 88 4.30 10.08 -44.02
C PRO A 88 5.03 10.49 -42.71
N SER A 89 4.98 11.77 -42.35
CA SER A 89 5.49 12.34 -41.11
C SER A 89 4.36 12.91 -40.25
N GLY A 90 3.14 12.33 -40.34
CA GLY A 90 1.99 12.78 -39.56
C GLY A 90 2.25 12.74 -38.07
N ASP A 91 1.75 13.74 -37.34
CA ASP A 91 1.86 13.82 -35.89
C ASP A 91 1.23 12.60 -35.24
N GLU A 92 1.87 12.12 -34.19
CA GLU A 92 1.41 10.99 -33.40
C GLU A 92 0.80 11.48 -32.09
N PHE A 93 -0.39 10.95 -31.77
CA PHE A 93 -1.13 11.27 -30.55
C PHE A 93 -1.45 9.98 -29.80
N ARG A 94 -1.29 10.01 -28.49
CA ARG A 94 -1.66 8.90 -27.61
C ARG A 94 -2.73 9.34 -26.62
N PHE A 95 -3.75 8.51 -26.47
CA PHE A 95 -4.86 8.71 -25.55
C PHE A 95 -4.87 7.57 -24.55
N PRO A 96 -4.25 7.72 -23.37
CA PRO A 96 -4.27 6.72 -22.32
C PRO A 96 -5.69 6.55 -21.78
N CYS A 97 -6.11 5.29 -21.58
CA CYS A 97 -7.41 4.97 -21.02
C CYS A 97 -7.24 4.17 -19.73
N TYR A 98 -6.75 2.93 -19.80
CA TYR A 98 -6.50 2.00 -18.70
C TYR A 98 -7.67 1.90 -17.73
N ARG A 99 -8.87 1.80 -18.29
CA ARG A 99 -10.11 1.72 -17.54
C ARG A 99 -11.19 0.94 -18.29
N TRP A 100 -12.23 0.58 -17.56
CA TRP A 100 -13.42 -0.04 -18.12
C TRP A 100 -14.31 0.98 -18.82
N VAL A 101 -14.80 0.62 -19.99
CA VAL A 101 -15.81 1.35 -20.74
C VAL A 101 -17.14 0.63 -20.57
N GLU A 102 -18.03 1.20 -19.76
CA GLU A 102 -19.35 0.67 -19.42
C GLU A 102 -20.46 1.54 -20.00
N GLY A 103 -21.65 0.94 -20.06
CA GLY A 103 -22.88 1.66 -20.45
C GLY A 103 -22.86 2.16 -21.87
N SER A 104 -23.80 3.05 -22.17
CA SER A 104 -24.01 3.67 -23.49
C SER A 104 -23.65 5.16 -23.52
N GLY A 105 -22.94 5.65 -22.48
CA GLY A 105 -22.45 7.02 -22.43
C GLY A 105 -21.29 7.27 -23.40
N ILE A 106 -20.99 8.55 -23.63
CA ILE A 106 -19.81 8.96 -24.41
C ILE A 106 -18.67 9.17 -23.42
N LEU A 107 -17.59 8.40 -23.56
CA LEU A 107 -16.34 8.60 -22.85
C LEU A 107 -15.40 9.44 -23.71
N SER A 108 -14.93 10.56 -23.18
CA SER A 108 -13.93 11.42 -23.83
C SER A 108 -12.56 11.18 -23.19
N LEU A 109 -11.60 10.76 -23.99
CA LEU A 109 -10.21 10.52 -23.58
C LEU A 109 -9.34 11.70 -24.04
N PRO A 110 -8.72 12.47 -23.14
CA PRO A 110 -7.79 13.53 -23.54
C PRO A 110 -6.47 12.94 -24.02
N GLU A 111 -5.78 13.69 -24.86
CA GLU A 111 -4.42 13.39 -25.28
C GLU A 111 -3.48 13.31 -24.04
N GLY A 112 -2.49 12.41 -24.07
CA GLY A 112 -1.72 12.02 -22.91
C GLY A 112 -0.68 13.02 -22.39
N THR A 113 -0.52 14.19 -22.96
CA THR A 113 0.34 15.24 -22.41
C THR A 113 -0.20 15.71 -21.06
N GLY A 114 0.65 15.71 -20.04
CA GLY A 114 0.27 16.27 -18.73
C GLY A 114 0.10 17.79 -18.84
N ARG A 115 -1.06 18.32 -18.40
CA ARG A 115 -1.40 19.75 -18.45
C ARG A 115 -1.98 20.20 -17.12
N THR A 116 -1.42 21.28 -16.57
CA THR A 116 -2.04 22.05 -15.49
C THR A 116 -3.11 22.99 -16.08
N LEU A 117 -3.84 23.70 -15.21
CA LEU A 117 -4.74 24.76 -15.68
C LEU A 117 -3.98 25.88 -16.42
N GLY A 118 -2.75 26.18 -15.98
CA GLY A 118 -1.90 27.20 -16.62
C GLY A 118 -1.45 26.81 -18.03
N ASP A 119 -1.42 25.53 -18.37
CA ASP A 119 -1.05 25.02 -19.70
C ASP A 119 -2.21 25.06 -20.71
N ASP A 120 -3.41 25.47 -20.29
CA ASP A 120 -4.62 25.57 -21.12
C ASP A 120 -5.22 26.99 -21.11
N PRO A 121 -4.48 28.03 -21.59
CA PRO A 121 -4.95 29.42 -21.55
C PRO A 121 -6.18 29.67 -22.42
N GLN A 122 -6.44 28.81 -23.40
CA GLN A 122 -7.62 28.90 -24.28
C GLN A 122 -8.83 28.13 -23.69
N GLY A 123 -8.65 27.39 -22.62
CA GLY A 123 -9.72 26.62 -21.96
C GLY A 123 -10.26 25.45 -22.79
N LEU A 124 -9.45 24.87 -23.69
CA LEU A 124 -9.86 23.76 -24.55
C LEU A 124 -10.23 22.50 -23.79
N PHE A 125 -9.64 22.30 -22.61
CA PHE A 125 -9.89 21.15 -21.74
C PHE A 125 -10.77 21.49 -20.53
N LYS A 126 -11.14 22.76 -20.32
CA LYS A 126 -11.84 23.22 -19.11
C LYS A 126 -13.13 22.45 -18.85
N GLN A 127 -14.01 22.37 -19.85
CA GLN A 127 -15.28 21.65 -19.70
C GLN A 127 -15.08 20.17 -19.38
N HIS A 128 -14.09 19.53 -20.00
CA HIS A 128 -13.75 18.13 -19.73
C HIS A 128 -13.30 17.93 -18.28
N ARG A 129 -12.39 18.78 -17.78
CA ARG A 129 -11.90 18.74 -16.38
C ARG A 129 -13.04 18.86 -15.38
N GLU A 130 -13.89 19.86 -15.56
CA GLU A 130 -15.03 20.12 -14.67
C GLU A 130 -16.02 18.95 -14.65
N GLN A 131 -16.36 18.40 -15.83
CA GLN A 131 -17.29 17.29 -15.94
C GLN A 131 -16.68 16.00 -15.36
N GLU A 132 -15.42 15.69 -15.65
CA GLU A 132 -14.73 14.52 -15.10
C GLU A 132 -14.70 14.55 -13.58
N LEU A 133 -14.30 15.67 -12.97
CA LEU A 133 -14.27 15.81 -11.51
C LEU A 133 -15.67 15.74 -10.88
N LYS A 134 -16.67 16.34 -11.53
CA LYS A 134 -18.08 16.26 -11.09
C LYS A 134 -18.56 14.81 -11.04
N ASP A 135 -18.28 14.03 -12.07
CA ASP A 135 -18.69 12.62 -12.15
C ASP A 135 -17.92 11.77 -11.15
N ARG A 136 -16.61 11.97 -11.03
CA ARG A 136 -15.78 11.26 -10.04
C ARG A 136 -16.20 11.56 -8.60
N ARG A 137 -16.56 12.79 -8.24
CA ARG A 137 -17.03 13.12 -6.89
C ARG A 137 -18.32 12.40 -6.50
N ARG A 138 -19.13 12.00 -7.48
CA ARG A 138 -20.34 11.19 -7.24
C ARG A 138 -20.00 9.72 -6.98
N LEU A 139 -18.96 9.21 -7.64
CA LEU A 139 -18.51 7.82 -7.51
C LEU A 139 -17.61 7.64 -6.29
N TYR A 140 -16.62 8.51 -6.11
CA TYR A 140 -15.63 8.47 -5.03
C TYR A 140 -16.10 9.33 -3.86
N ARG A 141 -17.01 8.80 -3.05
CA ARG A 141 -17.56 9.51 -1.89
C ARG A 141 -16.75 9.13 -0.65
N TRP A 142 -16.53 10.11 0.23
CA TRP A 142 -15.98 9.84 1.54
C TRP A 142 -16.99 9.08 2.41
N GLY A 143 -16.48 8.10 3.13
CA GLY A 143 -17.18 7.34 4.14
C GLY A 143 -16.46 7.44 5.49
N ASN A 144 -17.18 7.19 6.56
CA ASN A 144 -16.66 7.10 7.90
C ASN A 144 -16.96 5.68 8.43
N TRP A 145 -15.93 4.81 8.42
CA TRP A 145 -16.11 3.43 8.89
C TRP A 145 -16.30 3.36 10.41
N LYS A 146 -15.49 4.11 11.16
CA LYS A 146 -15.60 4.25 12.62
C LYS A 146 -15.27 5.70 13.00
N ASP A 147 -15.99 6.25 13.94
CA ASP A 147 -15.79 7.63 14.39
C ASP A 147 -14.37 7.84 14.93
N GLY A 148 -13.76 8.97 14.61
CA GLY A 148 -12.41 9.32 15.02
C GLY A 148 -11.29 8.64 14.24
N LEU A 149 -11.60 7.85 13.21
CA LEU A 149 -10.61 7.35 12.24
C LEU A 149 -10.56 8.24 11.00
N ILE A 150 -9.41 8.24 10.34
CA ILE A 150 -9.26 8.85 9.01
C ILE A 150 -10.32 8.30 8.05
N LEU A 151 -10.77 9.13 7.12
CA LEU A 151 -11.86 8.76 6.23
C LEU A 151 -11.44 7.70 5.21
N ASN A 152 -12.42 6.98 4.71
CA ASN A 152 -12.28 5.93 3.70
C ASN A 152 -13.24 6.17 2.53
N MET A 153 -13.16 5.34 1.49
CA MET A 153 -14.17 5.28 0.43
C MET A 153 -15.50 4.80 1.00
N ALA A 154 -16.59 5.49 0.68
CA ALA A 154 -17.93 5.06 1.05
C ALA A 154 -18.33 3.80 0.27
N GLY A 155 -18.94 2.85 0.96
CA GLY A 155 -19.42 1.57 0.41
C GLY A 155 -19.24 0.44 1.39
N ALA A 156 -20.12 -0.54 1.34
CA ALA A 156 -20.11 -1.73 2.21
C ALA A 156 -19.75 -3.01 1.45
N THR A 157 -19.90 -3.01 0.14
CA THR A 157 -19.68 -4.17 -0.73
C THR A 157 -18.81 -3.82 -1.93
N ILE A 158 -18.23 -4.84 -2.57
CA ILE A 158 -17.41 -4.64 -3.79
C ILE A 158 -18.21 -3.98 -4.91
N SER A 159 -19.51 -4.20 -4.97
CA SER A 159 -20.39 -3.56 -5.97
C SER A 159 -20.56 -2.05 -5.78
N ASP A 160 -20.29 -1.54 -4.58
CA ASP A 160 -20.31 -0.10 -4.30
C ASP A 160 -19.06 0.63 -4.83
N LEU A 161 -17.99 -0.11 -5.11
CA LEU A 161 -16.77 0.46 -5.69
C LEU A 161 -16.96 0.70 -7.19
N PRO A 162 -16.39 1.81 -7.73
CA PRO A 162 -16.26 1.97 -9.17
C PRO A 162 -15.58 0.76 -9.79
N ILE A 163 -16.01 0.36 -10.99
CA ILE A 163 -15.48 -0.83 -11.66
C ILE A 163 -13.96 -0.75 -11.86
N ASP A 164 -13.42 0.44 -12.10
CA ASP A 164 -11.99 0.67 -12.31
C ASP A 164 -11.13 0.40 -11.05
N GLU A 165 -11.75 0.42 -9.88
CA GLU A 165 -11.08 0.18 -8.59
C GLU A 165 -11.16 -1.28 -8.15
N ARG A 166 -11.95 -2.10 -8.86
CA ARG A 166 -12.08 -3.52 -8.56
C ARG A 166 -10.91 -4.30 -9.11
N PHE A 167 -10.66 -5.45 -8.50
CA PHE A 167 -9.68 -6.38 -9.04
C PHE A 167 -10.06 -6.80 -10.45
N LEU A 168 -9.08 -6.83 -11.36
CA LEU A 168 -9.26 -7.53 -12.61
C LEU A 168 -9.55 -9.01 -12.35
N GLU A 169 -10.31 -9.64 -13.23
CA GLU A 169 -10.87 -10.98 -13.01
C GLU A 169 -9.79 -12.02 -12.68
N ASP A 170 -8.62 -11.95 -13.32
CA ASP A 170 -7.49 -12.84 -13.04
C ASP A 170 -7.00 -12.70 -11.60
N LYS A 171 -6.85 -11.47 -11.10
CA LYS A 171 -6.44 -11.19 -9.73
C LYS A 171 -7.50 -11.61 -8.73
N LYS A 172 -8.76 -11.35 -9.04
CA LYS A 172 -9.91 -11.74 -8.19
C LYS A 172 -9.97 -13.26 -8.01
N ILE A 173 -9.92 -14.02 -9.11
CA ILE A 173 -9.94 -15.49 -9.08
C ILE A 173 -8.78 -16.02 -8.23
N TYR A 174 -7.57 -15.50 -8.45
CA TYR A 174 -6.41 -15.93 -7.67
C TYR A 174 -6.57 -15.63 -6.19
N PHE A 175 -7.00 -14.42 -5.84
CA PHE A 175 -7.20 -14.01 -4.45
C PHE A 175 -8.26 -14.88 -3.74
N GLU A 176 -9.39 -15.10 -4.37
CA GLU A 176 -10.50 -15.90 -3.82
C GLU A 176 -10.12 -17.38 -3.70
N ALA A 177 -9.41 -17.94 -4.68
CA ALA A 177 -8.92 -19.32 -4.63
C ALA A 177 -7.87 -19.51 -3.50
N SER A 178 -6.99 -18.54 -3.31
CA SER A 178 -6.01 -18.58 -2.22
C SER A 178 -6.68 -18.52 -0.85
N LEU A 179 -7.67 -17.64 -0.69
CA LEU A 179 -8.46 -17.54 0.55
C LEU A 179 -9.22 -18.83 0.84
N ALA A 180 -9.90 -19.39 -0.15
CA ALA A 180 -10.62 -20.66 -0.03
C ALA A 180 -9.69 -21.81 0.37
N LYS A 181 -8.48 -21.86 -0.20
CA LYS A 181 -7.46 -22.85 0.16
C LYS A 181 -7.04 -22.72 1.62
N GLY A 182 -6.77 -21.50 2.10
CA GLY A 182 -6.40 -21.24 3.50
C GLY A 182 -7.49 -21.66 4.49
N LEU A 183 -8.75 -21.34 4.18
CA LEU A 183 -9.90 -21.72 5.00
C LEU A 183 -10.16 -23.24 5.00
N ALA A 184 -9.99 -23.90 3.85
CA ALA A 184 -10.12 -25.37 3.76
C ALA A 184 -9.03 -26.07 4.56
N ASP A 185 -7.78 -25.61 4.49
CA ASP A 185 -6.67 -26.14 5.26
C ASP A 185 -6.91 -25.99 6.79
N LEU A 186 -7.43 -24.84 7.21
CA LEU A 186 -7.82 -24.58 8.60
C LEU A 186 -8.92 -25.56 9.04
N ALA A 187 -9.99 -25.73 8.25
CA ALA A 187 -11.09 -26.63 8.57
C ALA A 187 -10.64 -28.09 8.68
N ILE A 188 -9.73 -28.53 7.81
CA ILE A 188 -9.14 -29.88 7.89
C ILE A 188 -8.32 -30.05 9.17
N LYS A 189 -7.47 -29.08 9.52
CA LYS A 189 -6.67 -29.10 10.74
C LYS A 189 -7.54 -29.11 11.98
N ASP A 190 -8.58 -28.29 12.04
CA ASP A 190 -9.53 -28.26 13.16
C ASP A 190 -10.27 -29.61 13.30
N SER A 191 -10.68 -30.24 12.21
CA SER A 191 -11.39 -31.52 12.24
C SER A 191 -10.51 -32.71 12.64
N LEU A 192 -9.21 -32.64 12.36
CA LEU A 192 -8.24 -33.69 12.71
C LEU A 192 -7.70 -33.56 14.15
N ASN A 193 -7.94 -32.45 14.82
CA ASN A 193 -7.42 -32.17 16.14
C ASN A 193 -8.47 -32.37 17.25
N VAL A 194 -8.43 -33.52 17.87
CA VAL A 194 -9.20 -33.82 19.09
C VAL A 194 -8.59 -33.13 20.34
N LEU A 195 -7.39 -32.54 20.21
CA LEU A 195 -6.66 -31.90 21.30
C LEU A 195 -6.62 -30.39 21.09
N THR A 196 -7.32 -29.65 21.93
CA THR A 196 -7.35 -28.17 21.93
C THR A 196 -6.16 -27.53 22.65
N CYS A 197 -5.24 -28.31 23.19
CA CYS A 197 -4.11 -27.87 24.01
C CYS A 197 -2.77 -28.33 23.44
N TRP A 198 -1.78 -27.45 23.58
CA TRP A 198 -0.37 -27.76 23.32
C TRP A 198 0.24 -28.40 24.56
N ASN A 199 1.06 -29.43 24.38
CA ASN A 199 1.84 -30.03 25.49
C ASN A 199 3.20 -29.37 25.65
N ASP A 200 3.82 -29.01 24.51
CA ASP A 200 5.09 -28.31 24.47
C ASP A 200 5.18 -27.35 23.26
N LEU A 201 6.29 -26.63 23.19
CA LEU A 201 6.51 -25.65 22.11
C LEU A 201 6.67 -26.30 20.74
N ASP A 202 7.11 -27.55 20.66
CA ASP A 202 7.31 -28.25 19.39
C ASP A 202 5.98 -28.65 18.75
N ASP A 203 4.90 -28.70 19.53
CA ASP A 203 3.56 -28.93 19.00
C ASP A 203 3.12 -27.90 17.96
N PHE A 204 3.65 -26.69 18.01
CA PHE A 204 3.37 -25.67 16.99
C PHE A 204 3.88 -26.06 15.58
N ASN A 205 4.79 -27.05 15.46
CA ASN A 205 5.18 -27.60 14.17
C ASN A 205 4.00 -28.25 13.41
N ARG A 206 2.94 -28.67 14.09
CA ARG A 206 1.73 -29.25 13.48
C ARG A 206 0.99 -28.27 12.59
N ILE A 207 1.09 -26.97 12.88
CA ILE A 207 0.44 -25.91 12.09
C ILE A 207 1.44 -25.06 11.31
N PHE A 208 2.74 -25.16 11.64
CA PHE A 208 3.77 -24.36 10.98
C PHE A 208 3.80 -24.63 9.49
N TRP A 209 3.59 -23.59 8.72
CA TRP A 209 3.69 -23.64 7.27
C TRP A 209 4.29 -22.34 6.74
N CYS A 210 5.53 -22.41 6.28
CA CYS A 210 6.29 -21.27 5.78
C CYS A 210 6.40 -21.23 4.25
N GLY A 211 5.76 -22.17 3.56
CA GLY A 211 6.00 -22.35 2.14
C GLY A 211 7.47 -22.71 1.88
N GLN A 212 8.19 -21.85 1.18
CA GLN A 212 9.64 -22.02 0.90
C GLN A 212 10.49 -20.94 1.59
N SER A 213 9.99 -20.29 2.64
CA SER A 213 10.73 -19.27 3.38
C SER A 213 11.79 -19.89 4.29
N LYS A 214 13.06 -19.80 3.87
CA LYS A 214 14.20 -20.19 4.71
C LYS A 214 14.32 -19.33 5.97
N LEU A 215 13.90 -18.07 5.90
CA LEU A 215 13.92 -17.17 7.06
C LEU A 215 12.89 -17.60 8.09
N ALA A 216 11.68 -18.00 7.69
CA ALA A 216 10.68 -18.53 8.62
C ALA A 216 11.17 -19.79 9.33
N GLU A 217 11.89 -20.70 8.63
CA GLU A 217 12.54 -21.87 9.25
C GLU A 217 13.59 -21.44 10.27
N LYS A 218 14.43 -20.48 9.93
CA LYS A 218 15.44 -19.95 10.85
C LYS A 218 14.79 -19.27 12.07
N VAL A 219 13.71 -18.51 11.87
CA VAL A 219 12.94 -17.90 12.97
C VAL A 219 12.41 -19.00 13.90
N ARG A 220 11.80 -20.07 13.36
CA ARG A 220 11.35 -21.21 14.14
C ARG A 220 12.49 -21.81 15.02
N ASP A 221 13.68 -21.97 14.43
CA ASP A 221 14.78 -22.64 15.11
C ASP A 221 15.48 -21.75 16.16
N SER A 222 15.50 -20.41 15.93
CA SER A 222 16.28 -19.46 16.75
C SER A 222 15.42 -18.42 17.50
N TRP A 223 14.09 -18.48 17.48
CA TRP A 223 13.21 -17.46 18.06
C TRP A 223 13.41 -17.19 19.56
N LYS A 224 13.99 -18.14 20.30
CA LYS A 224 14.31 -17.98 21.72
C LYS A 224 15.55 -17.13 21.97
N GLU A 225 16.39 -16.90 20.96
CA GLU A 225 17.65 -16.18 21.09
C GLU A 225 17.41 -14.67 21.21
N ASP A 226 18.19 -14.02 22.08
CA ASP A 226 18.10 -12.56 22.30
C ASP A 226 18.61 -11.77 21.09
N ALA A 227 19.59 -12.31 20.37
CA ALA A 227 20.10 -11.70 19.15
C ALA A 227 19.00 -11.61 18.06
N LEU A 228 18.22 -12.67 17.87
CA LEU A 228 17.11 -12.67 16.92
C LEU A 228 15.97 -11.76 17.41
N PHE A 229 15.69 -11.76 18.72
CA PHE A 229 14.71 -10.85 19.31
C PHE A 229 15.05 -9.39 19.03
N GLY A 230 16.30 -8.96 19.27
CA GLY A 230 16.73 -7.60 18.98
C GLY A 230 16.73 -7.27 17.48
N TYR A 231 17.18 -8.21 16.63
CA TYR A 231 17.20 -8.04 15.18
C TYR A 231 15.80 -7.83 14.60
N GLN A 232 14.81 -8.58 15.11
CA GLN A 232 13.42 -8.51 14.64
C GLN A 232 12.83 -7.10 14.74
N PHE A 233 13.14 -6.32 15.78
CA PHE A 233 12.63 -4.97 15.96
C PHE A 233 13.34 -3.92 15.09
N LEU A 234 14.51 -4.24 14.54
CA LEU A 234 15.24 -3.38 13.59
C LEU A 234 14.90 -3.69 12.13
N ASN A 235 14.71 -4.98 11.81
CA ASN A 235 14.68 -5.47 10.44
C ASN A 235 13.60 -6.55 10.20
N GLY A 236 12.66 -6.74 11.13
CA GLY A 236 11.56 -7.68 10.97
C GLY A 236 10.36 -7.05 10.25
N ALA A 237 9.17 -7.61 10.51
CA ALA A 237 7.92 -7.13 9.93
C ALA A 237 7.54 -5.71 10.40
N ASN A 238 7.98 -5.30 11.59
CA ASN A 238 7.67 -3.98 12.16
C ASN A 238 8.92 -3.19 12.58
N PRO A 239 9.70 -2.64 11.66
CA PRO A 239 10.89 -1.85 11.97
C PRO A 239 10.57 -0.41 12.40
N MET A 240 9.31 -0.07 12.66
CA MET A 240 8.84 1.31 12.80
C MET A 240 8.63 1.76 14.24
N LEU A 241 8.63 0.85 15.22
CA LEU A 241 8.35 1.20 16.61
C LEU A 241 9.61 1.50 17.43
N LEU A 242 10.76 0.88 17.10
CA LEU A 242 11.98 1.06 17.87
C LEU A 242 12.47 2.52 17.82
N ARG A 243 12.77 3.05 19.00
CA ARG A 243 13.29 4.41 19.19
C ARG A 243 14.49 4.38 20.11
N ARG A 244 15.53 5.13 19.76
CA ARG A 244 16.66 5.34 20.64
C ARG A 244 16.27 6.30 21.76
N SER A 245 16.47 5.91 23.01
CA SER A 245 16.32 6.77 24.18
C SER A 245 17.68 7.27 24.65
N LYS A 246 17.74 8.52 25.06
CA LYS A 246 18.93 9.12 25.67
C LYS A 246 18.97 8.93 27.19
N GLN A 247 17.86 8.52 27.77
CA GLN A 247 17.65 8.28 29.19
C GLN A 247 16.65 7.15 29.38
N LEU A 248 16.64 6.55 30.56
CA LEU A 248 15.63 5.54 30.89
C LEU A 248 14.22 6.12 30.74
N PRO A 249 13.26 5.34 30.19
CA PRO A 249 11.89 5.81 30.04
C PRO A 249 11.29 6.25 31.37
N ALA A 250 10.63 7.40 31.41
CA ALA A 250 9.99 7.92 32.62
C ALA A 250 8.93 6.98 33.23
N ARG A 251 8.37 6.09 32.39
CA ARG A 251 7.39 5.07 32.82
C ARG A 251 8.03 3.82 33.40
N LEU A 252 9.34 3.65 33.29
CA LEU A 252 10.06 2.52 33.86
C LEU A 252 10.11 2.70 35.38
N VAL A 253 9.52 1.75 36.09
CA VAL A 253 9.45 1.76 37.56
C VAL A 253 10.41 0.71 38.10
N PHE A 254 11.36 1.13 38.94
CA PHE A 254 12.27 0.22 39.62
C PHE A 254 11.66 -0.23 40.96
N PRO A 255 11.66 -1.52 41.25
CA PRO A 255 11.30 -1.99 42.59
C PRO A 255 12.23 -1.37 43.65
N PRO A 256 11.76 -1.16 44.87
CA PRO A 256 12.61 -0.67 45.97
C PRO A 256 13.85 -1.56 46.19
N GLY A 257 15.00 -0.97 46.45
CA GLY A 257 16.27 -1.66 46.65
C GLY A 257 17.05 -2.03 45.41
N MET A 258 16.62 -1.55 44.23
CA MET A 258 17.30 -1.79 42.93
C MET A 258 18.02 -0.57 42.37
N GLU A 259 18.44 0.38 43.22
CA GLU A 259 19.11 1.62 42.78
C GLU A 259 20.45 1.33 42.08
N GLU A 260 21.21 0.33 42.52
CA GLU A 260 22.46 -0.08 41.85
C GLU A 260 22.21 -0.71 40.47
N LEU A 261 21.07 -1.37 40.31
CA LEU A 261 20.66 -1.94 39.02
C LEU A 261 20.42 -0.85 37.97
N LYS A 262 20.00 0.36 38.37
CA LYS A 262 19.75 1.48 37.47
C LYS A 262 20.99 1.86 36.65
N VAL A 263 22.17 1.74 37.24
CA VAL A 263 23.46 2.01 36.58
C VAL A 263 23.87 0.87 35.63
N GLN A 264 23.51 -0.38 35.96
CA GLN A 264 23.79 -1.53 35.10
C GLN A 264 22.82 -1.63 33.92
N LEU A 265 21.56 -1.23 34.09
CA LEU A 265 20.49 -1.37 33.09
C LEU A 265 20.61 -0.46 31.88
N GLU A 266 21.47 0.57 31.90
CA GLU A 266 21.81 1.35 30.71
C GLU A 266 22.57 0.56 29.65
N LYS A 267 23.05 -0.64 29.99
CA LYS A 267 23.88 -1.51 29.13
C LYS A 267 23.23 -2.84 28.77
N GLU A 268 22.16 -3.24 29.45
CA GLU A 268 21.56 -4.55 29.29
C GLU A 268 20.13 -4.51 28.76
N LEU A 269 19.73 -5.55 28.02
CA LEU A 269 18.35 -5.72 27.57
C LEU A 269 17.43 -5.94 28.76
N GLN A 270 16.32 -5.17 28.83
CA GLN A 270 15.31 -5.26 29.88
C GLN A 270 13.90 -5.17 29.28
N LEU A 271 12.96 -5.85 29.90
CA LEU A 271 11.55 -5.80 29.54
C LEU A 271 10.70 -5.57 30.80
N GLN A 272 9.77 -4.62 30.73
CA GLN A 272 8.77 -4.39 31.76
C GLN A 272 7.38 -4.46 31.16
N LEU A 273 6.58 -5.38 31.64
CA LEU A 273 5.24 -5.64 31.14
C LEU A 273 4.19 -4.70 31.77
N PRO A 274 2.98 -4.58 31.20
CA PRO A 274 1.93 -3.76 31.77
C PRO A 274 1.62 -4.11 33.22
N ARG A 275 1.21 -3.11 34.00
CA ARG A 275 0.83 -3.26 35.40
C ARG A 275 -0.47 -4.08 35.51
N VAL A 276 -0.46 -5.05 36.40
CA VAL A 276 -1.64 -5.80 36.80
C VAL A 276 -1.82 -5.64 38.33
N GLY A 277 -2.90 -4.95 38.73
CA GLY A 277 -3.17 -4.65 40.13
C GLY A 277 -2.40 -3.43 40.67
N SER A 278 -2.26 -3.35 42.00
CA SER A 278 -1.69 -2.21 42.73
C SER A 278 -0.16 -2.24 42.85
N SER A 279 0.45 -3.42 42.67
CA SER A 279 1.90 -3.59 42.78
C SER A 279 2.62 -3.16 41.51
N PRO A 280 3.87 -2.61 41.61
CA PRO A 280 4.67 -2.35 40.41
C PRO A 280 4.96 -3.65 39.67
N PRO A 281 4.95 -3.65 38.32
CA PRO A 281 5.23 -4.85 37.53
C PRO A 281 6.70 -5.28 37.74
N PRO A 282 7.01 -6.59 37.73
CA PRO A 282 8.38 -7.06 37.82
C PRO A 282 9.20 -6.59 36.61
N LEU A 283 10.49 -6.35 36.84
CA LEU A 283 11.46 -6.06 35.81
C LEU A 283 12.12 -7.36 35.36
N PHE A 284 11.93 -7.74 34.09
CA PHE A 284 12.47 -8.96 33.51
C PHE A 284 13.83 -8.71 32.87
N LEU A 285 14.78 -9.60 33.09
CA LEU A 285 16.17 -9.49 32.64
C LEU A 285 16.60 -10.79 31.94
N PRO A 286 17.60 -10.72 31.04
CA PRO A 286 18.18 -11.91 30.42
C PRO A 286 18.76 -12.93 31.43
N THR A 287 19.10 -12.47 32.64
CA THR A 287 19.63 -13.26 33.74
C THR A 287 18.55 -13.99 34.57
N ASP A 288 17.27 -13.70 34.31
CA ASP A 288 16.15 -14.40 34.94
C ASP A 288 16.06 -15.87 34.45
N PRO A 289 15.33 -16.75 35.15
CA PRO A 289 15.11 -18.12 34.67
C PRO A 289 14.62 -18.13 33.21
N PRO A 290 15.07 -19.09 32.38
CA PRO A 290 14.81 -19.08 30.92
C PRO A 290 13.34 -18.96 30.53
N MET A 291 12.43 -19.62 31.26
CA MET A 291 10.99 -19.55 30.97
C MET A 291 10.37 -18.21 31.36
N VAL A 292 10.89 -17.54 32.36
CA VAL A 292 10.48 -16.19 32.79
C VAL A 292 10.85 -15.17 31.73
N TRP A 293 12.11 -15.21 31.29
CA TRP A 293 12.59 -14.31 30.22
C TRP A 293 11.90 -14.58 28.89
N LEU A 294 11.69 -15.86 28.55
CA LEU A 294 10.96 -16.24 27.34
C LEU A 294 9.52 -15.70 27.34
N LEU A 295 8.80 -15.85 28.47
CA LEU A 295 7.43 -15.36 28.63
C LEU A 295 7.38 -13.82 28.45
N ALA A 296 8.34 -13.09 29.04
CA ALA A 296 8.42 -11.65 28.86
C ALA A 296 8.63 -11.25 27.38
N LYS A 297 9.50 -11.96 26.67
CA LYS A 297 9.70 -11.75 25.23
C LYS A 297 8.44 -12.05 24.41
N CYS A 298 7.70 -13.10 24.72
CA CYS A 298 6.42 -13.41 24.06
C CYS A 298 5.39 -12.28 24.24
N TRP A 299 5.31 -11.70 25.45
CA TRP A 299 4.43 -10.56 25.70
C TRP A 299 4.79 -9.32 24.88
N VAL A 300 6.08 -8.97 24.80
CA VAL A 300 6.54 -7.85 23.98
C VAL A 300 6.25 -8.09 22.51
N ARG A 301 6.49 -9.31 22.02
CA ARG A 301 6.20 -9.68 20.62
C ARG A 301 4.71 -9.68 20.30
N SER A 302 3.86 -10.13 21.24
CA SER A 302 2.42 -10.05 21.06
C SER A 302 1.93 -8.59 21.00
N ALA A 303 2.47 -7.72 21.85
CA ALA A 303 2.18 -6.30 21.78
C ALA A 303 2.65 -5.67 20.46
N ASP A 304 3.84 -6.03 19.99
CA ASP A 304 4.38 -5.60 18.69
C ASP A 304 3.50 -6.08 17.53
N PHE A 305 3.01 -7.32 17.56
CA PHE A 305 2.07 -7.87 16.57
C PHE A 305 0.82 -6.98 16.45
N GLN A 306 0.20 -6.57 17.58
CA GLN A 306 -0.95 -5.68 17.58
C GLN A 306 -0.63 -4.33 16.92
N MET A 307 0.48 -3.73 17.33
CA MET A 307 0.92 -2.43 16.81
C MET A 307 1.32 -2.51 15.34
N HIS A 308 1.92 -3.62 14.93
CA HIS A 308 2.29 -3.85 13.54
C HIS A 308 1.07 -3.91 12.64
N GLU A 309 0.16 -4.84 12.91
CA GLU A 309 -0.99 -5.09 12.03
C GLU A 309 -1.93 -3.88 11.98
N LEU A 310 -2.16 -3.21 13.13
CA LEU A 310 -3.08 -2.09 13.19
C LEU A 310 -2.44 -0.76 12.79
N GLN A 311 -1.27 -0.43 13.34
CA GLN A 311 -0.68 0.90 13.15
C GLN A 311 0.26 0.95 11.93
N SER A 312 1.26 0.07 11.88
CA SER A 312 2.31 0.15 10.85
C SER A 312 1.84 -0.36 9.50
N HIS A 313 1.04 -1.43 9.46
CA HIS A 313 0.52 -2.04 8.25
C HIS A 313 -0.82 -1.42 7.84
N LEU A 314 -1.90 -1.60 8.62
CA LEU A 314 -3.23 -1.12 8.23
C LEU A 314 -3.29 0.41 8.16
N LEU A 315 -3.02 1.12 9.26
CA LEU A 315 -3.25 2.58 9.31
C LEU A 315 -2.27 3.34 8.40
N ARG A 316 -0.96 3.11 8.57
CA ARG A 316 0.08 3.86 7.84
C ARG A 316 0.28 3.39 6.39
N GLY A 317 -0.05 2.15 6.08
CA GLY A 317 -0.02 1.61 4.73
C GLY A 317 -1.37 1.78 4.04
N HIS A 318 -2.31 0.92 4.38
CA HIS A 318 -3.59 0.78 3.69
C HIS A 318 -4.51 2.00 3.80
N LEU A 319 -4.81 2.44 5.03
CA LEU A 319 -5.81 3.51 5.22
C LEU A 319 -5.27 4.86 4.71
N MET A 320 -3.99 5.14 4.90
CA MET A 320 -3.39 6.36 4.33
C MET A 320 -3.35 6.33 2.79
N ALA A 321 -3.03 5.18 2.19
CA ALA A 321 -3.07 5.02 0.73
C ALA A 321 -4.50 5.20 0.18
N GLU A 322 -5.52 4.77 0.91
CA GLU A 322 -6.92 5.00 0.55
C GLU A 322 -7.29 6.48 0.57
N VAL A 323 -6.86 7.23 1.59
CA VAL A 323 -7.04 8.69 1.65
C VAL A 323 -6.42 9.36 0.43
N ILE A 324 -5.18 9.00 0.09
CA ILE A 324 -4.49 9.52 -1.10
C ILE A 324 -5.28 9.17 -2.37
N THR A 325 -5.77 7.94 -2.49
CA THR A 325 -6.53 7.47 -3.65
C THR A 325 -7.82 8.26 -3.83
N VAL A 326 -8.65 8.34 -2.80
CA VAL A 326 -9.95 9.02 -2.88
C VAL A 326 -9.76 10.51 -3.18
N ALA A 327 -8.83 11.18 -2.51
CA ALA A 327 -8.54 12.59 -2.79
C ALA A 327 -8.05 12.82 -4.23
N THR A 328 -7.18 11.94 -4.74
CA THR A 328 -6.66 12.02 -6.12
C THR A 328 -7.80 11.91 -7.13
N MET A 329 -8.69 10.94 -6.96
CA MET A 329 -9.82 10.75 -7.87
C MET A 329 -10.83 11.90 -7.82
N ARG A 330 -10.97 12.56 -6.67
CA ARG A 330 -11.93 13.65 -6.44
C ARG A 330 -11.43 15.02 -6.91
N CYS A 331 -10.12 15.25 -6.91
CA CYS A 331 -9.55 16.60 -7.07
C CYS A 331 -8.68 16.76 -8.31
N LEU A 332 -8.08 15.70 -8.84
CA LEU A 332 -7.18 15.79 -9.98
C LEU A 332 -7.81 15.14 -11.23
N PRO A 333 -8.02 15.91 -12.31
CA PRO A 333 -8.48 15.32 -13.57
C PRO A 333 -7.39 14.46 -14.22
N SER A 334 -7.78 13.52 -15.10
CA SER A 334 -6.86 12.55 -15.73
C SER A 334 -5.75 13.20 -16.57
N ILE A 335 -5.98 14.42 -17.05
CA ILE A 335 -5.00 15.19 -17.81
C ILE A 335 -3.94 15.86 -16.91
N HIS A 336 -4.20 15.97 -15.60
CA HIS A 336 -3.30 16.64 -14.66
C HIS A 336 -1.98 15.87 -14.49
N PRO A 337 -0.79 16.50 -14.50
CA PRO A 337 0.48 15.80 -14.40
C PRO A 337 0.65 15.02 -13.08
N VAL A 338 0.17 15.55 -11.98
CA VAL A 338 0.22 14.84 -10.67
C VAL A 338 -0.70 13.62 -10.67
N PHE A 339 -1.87 13.69 -11.30
CA PHE A 339 -2.72 12.51 -11.48
C PHE A 339 -1.96 11.40 -12.23
N LYS A 340 -1.37 11.75 -13.37
CA LYS A 340 -0.63 10.80 -14.21
C LYS A 340 0.58 10.17 -13.50
N LEU A 341 1.23 10.94 -12.62
CA LEU A 341 2.36 10.47 -11.83
C LEU A 341 1.94 9.46 -10.76
N ILE A 342 0.83 9.74 -10.05
CA ILE A 342 0.48 8.99 -8.85
C ILE A 342 -0.45 7.80 -9.12
N ILE A 343 -1.27 7.85 -10.18
CA ILE A 343 -2.29 6.83 -10.46
C ILE A 343 -1.75 5.39 -10.55
N PRO A 344 -0.55 5.11 -11.09
CA PRO A 344 0.01 3.77 -11.10
C PRO A 344 0.23 3.18 -9.69
N HIS A 345 0.37 4.04 -8.68
CA HIS A 345 0.62 3.66 -7.29
C HIS A 345 -0.66 3.51 -6.44
N LEU A 346 -1.83 3.68 -7.05
CA LEU A 346 -3.13 3.62 -6.36
C LEU A 346 -3.98 2.41 -6.74
N ARG A 347 -3.51 1.61 -7.68
CA ARG A 347 -4.26 0.49 -8.25
C ARG A 347 -4.61 -0.55 -7.19
N TYR A 348 -5.88 -0.98 -7.15
CA TYR A 348 -6.44 -2.02 -6.27
C TYR A 348 -6.56 -1.66 -4.78
N THR A 349 -6.07 -0.49 -4.37
CA THR A 349 -6.08 -0.07 -2.96
C THR A 349 -7.48 -0.05 -2.36
N LEU A 350 -8.49 0.43 -3.10
CA LEU A 350 -9.85 0.54 -2.58
C LEU A 350 -10.50 -0.81 -2.36
N GLU A 351 -10.32 -1.78 -3.26
CA GLU A 351 -10.90 -3.11 -3.09
C GLU A 351 -10.23 -3.89 -1.96
N ILE A 352 -8.89 -3.90 -1.88
CA ILE A 352 -8.22 -4.65 -0.81
C ILE A 352 -8.58 -4.08 0.57
N ASN A 353 -8.68 -2.75 0.68
CA ASN A 353 -9.07 -2.12 1.94
C ASN A 353 -10.51 -2.42 2.33
N LEU A 354 -11.43 -2.45 1.37
CA LEU A 354 -12.81 -2.84 1.64
C LEU A 354 -12.88 -4.30 2.11
N ARG A 355 -12.13 -5.21 1.48
CA ARG A 355 -12.02 -6.61 1.92
C ARG A 355 -11.44 -6.73 3.34
N ALA A 356 -10.42 -5.93 3.68
CA ALA A 356 -9.86 -5.89 5.03
C ALA A 356 -10.89 -5.38 6.05
N ARG A 357 -11.61 -4.29 5.76
CA ARG A 357 -12.65 -3.76 6.63
C ARG A 357 -13.79 -4.74 6.87
N THR A 358 -14.18 -5.51 5.87
CA THR A 358 -15.30 -6.46 5.99
C THR A 358 -14.90 -7.81 6.55
N GLY A 359 -13.68 -8.29 6.31
CA GLY A 359 -13.25 -9.64 6.69
C GLY A 359 -12.30 -9.69 7.89
N LEU A 360 -11.42 -8.69 8.04
CA LEU A 360 -10.39 -8.74 9.09
C LEU A 360 -10.78 -7.95 10.33
N VAL A 361 -11.11 -6.67 10.18
CA VAL A 361 -11.26 -5.72 11.30
C VAL A 361 -12.71 -5.30 11.58
N SER A 362 -13.69 -5.90 10.89
CA SER A 362 -15.11 -5.74 11.19
C SER A 362 -15.49 -6.38 12.52
N ASP A 363 -16.63 -6.00 13.05
CA ASP A 363 -17.30 -6.73 14.12
C ASP A 363 -17.49 -8.19 13.64
N MET A 364 -17.11 -9.19 14.44
CA MET A 364 -17.04 -10.61 14.06
C MET A 364 -15.94 -10.97 13.03
N GLY A 365 -15.09 -10.04 12.64
CA GLY A 365 -13.91 -10.31 11.82
C GLY A 365 -12.82 -11.08 12.55
N VAL A 366 -11.72 -11.39 11.85
CA VAL A 366 -10.60 -12.18 12.42
C VAL A 366 -10.02 -11.51 13.68
N PHE A 367 -9.84 -10.18 13.67
CA PHE A 367 -9.34 -9.46 14.83
C PHE A 367 -10.25 -9.58 16.04
N ASP A 368 -11.56 -9.52 15.82
CA ASP A 368 -12.54 -9.65 16.90
C ASP A 368 -12.55 -11.07 17.51
N GLN A 369 -12.31 -12.08 16.70
CA GLN A 369 -12.39 -13.48 17.11
C GLN A 369 -11.13 -14.00 17.81
N VAL A 370 -9.93 -13.62 17.36
CA VAL A 370 -8.69 -14.31 17.77
C VAL A 370 -7.56 -13.42 18.23
N VAL A 371 -7.61 -12.11 17.98
CA VAL A 371 -6.52 -11.21 18.34
C VAL A 371 -6.77 -10.59 19.71
N SER A 372 -5.70 -10.37 20.51
CA SER A 372 -5.82 -9.82 21.88
C SER A 372 -6.59 -8.51 21.98
N THR A 373 -6.63 -7.74 20.91
CA THR A 373 -7.36 -6.47 20.81
C THR A 373 -8.78 -6.63 20.26
N GLY A 374 -9.31 -7.85 20.17
CA GLY A 374 -10.70 -8.10 19.80
C GLY A 374 -11.71 -7.41 20.73
N GLY A 375 -13.01 -7.51 20.42
CA GLY A 375 -14.05 -6.86 21.21
C GLY A 375 -14.01 -5.33 21.14
N GLY A 376 -13.54 -4.75 20.03
CA GLY A 376 -13.44 -3.29 19.81
C GLY A 376 -12.12 -2.64 20.21
N GLY A 377 -11.22 -3.34 20.90
CA GLY A 377 -9.93 -2.79 21.32
C GLY A 377 -9.03 -2.42 20.14
N HIS A 378 -9.12 -3.13 19.01
CA HIS A 378 -8.40 -2.81 17.79
C HIS A 378 -8.85 -1.47 17.19
N VAL A 379 -10.12 -1.12 17.27
CA VAL A 379 -10.64 0.18 16.83
C VAL A 379 -10.09 1.30 17.72
N GLU A 380 -10.09 1.12 19.03
CA GLU A 380 -9.52 2.06 19.99
C GLU A 380 -8.01 2.31 19.74
N LEU A 381 -7.25 1.25 19.44
CA LEU A 381 -5.83 1.38 19.09
C LEU A 381 -5.63 2.16 17.79
N LEU A 382 -6.45 1.91 16.77
CA LEU A 382 -6.42 2.64 15.51
C LEU A 382 -6.74 4.13 15.71
N GLN A 383 -7.77 4.45 16.50
CA GLN A 383 -8.17 5.83 16.83
C GLN A 383 -7.03 6.57 17.55
N ARG A 384 -6.44 5.95 18.58
CA ARG A 384 -5.29 6.52 19.29
C ARG A 384 -4.09 6.70 18.38
N ALA A 385 -3.76 5.70 17.58
CA ALA A 385 -2.65 5.80 16.63
C ALA A 385 -2.89 6.91 15.60
N GLY A 386 -4.11 7.02 15.05
CA GLY A 386 -4.49 8.06 14.10
C GLY A 386 -4.33 9.48 14.64
N ALA A 387 -4.65 9.69 15.92
CA ALA A 387 -4.49 10.99 16.58
C ALA A 387 -3.01 11.42 16.73
N PHE A 388 -2.07 10.48 16.72
CA PHE A 388 -0.63 10.74 16.87
C PHE A 388 0.15 10.68 15.55
N LEU A 389 -0.50 10.38 14.43
CA LEU A 389 0.16 10.40 13.12
C LEU A 389 0.62 11.82 12.77
N THR A 390 1.90 11.97 12.46
CA THR A 390 2.48 13.23 11.99
C THR A 390 2.98 13.09 10.56
N TYR A 391 3.00 14.18 9.82
CA TYR A 391 3.57 14.20 8.46
C TYR A 391 5.01 13.67 8.43
N ARG A 392 5.83 14.10 9.39
CA ARG A 392 7.21 13.63 9.53
C ARG A 392 7.33 12.12 9.68
N SER A 393 6.38 11.48 10.37
CA SER A 393 6.39 10.03 10.57
C SER A 393 6.19 9.22 9.28
N PHE A 394 5.67 9.83 8.22
CA PHE A 394 5.55 9.22 6.89
C PHE A 394 6.77 9.45 5.99
N CYS A 395 7.71 10.27 6.42
CA CYS A 395 8.90 10.62 5.66
C CYS A 395 10.12 9.93 6.28
N PRO A 396 10.67 8.85 5.70
CA PRO A 396 11.78 8.09 6.28
C PRO A 396 12.95 8.93 6.80
N PRO A 397 13.44 9.98 6.12
CA PRO A 397 14.52 10.80 6.66
C PRO A 397 14.17 11.46 7.99
N ASP A 398 12.94 11.97 8.12
CA ASP A 398 12.45 12.62 9.32
C ASP A 398 12.09 11.63 10.41
N ASP A 399 11.37 10.55 10.07
CA ASP A 399 10.98 9.49 11.00
C ASP A 399 12.20 8.84 11.67
N LEU A 400 13.20 8.48 10.87
CA LEU A 400 14.43 7.86 11.38
C LEU A 400 15.27 8.84 12.22
N ALA A 401 15.29 10.13 11.87
CA ALA A 401 15.92 11.17 12.68
C ALA A 401 15.22 11.32 14.04
N ASP A 402 13.88 11.42 14.03
CA ASP A 402 13.06 11.60 15.23
C ASP A 402 13.12 10.38 16.17
N ARG A 403 13.34 9.19 15.60
CA ARG A 403 13.56 7.95 16.35
C ARG A 403 15.02 7.70 16.74
N GLY A 404 15.97 8.54 16.27
CA GLY A 404 17.40 8.41 16.58
C GLY A 404 18.07 7.19 15.92
N LEU A 405 17.57 6.75 14.77
CA LEU A 405 18.04 5.56 14.05
C LEU A 405 18.93 5.88 12.84
N LEU A 406 19.16 7.17 12.53
CA LEU A 406 20.12 7.54 11.49
C LEU A 406 21.53 7.04 11.85
N GLY A 407 22.19 6.40 10.89
CA GLY A 407 23.54 5.88 11.04
C GLY A 407 23.66 4.58 11.85
N VAL A 408 22.56 3.96 12.26
CA VAL A 408 22.59 2.64 12.91
C VAL A 408 22.91 1.57 11.86
N LYS A 409 24.14 1.04 11.89
CA LYS A 409 24.66 0.10 10.88
C LYS A 409 23.92 -1.23 10.81
N SER A 410 23.31 -1.66 11.92
CA SER A 410 22.51 -2.90 11.98
C SER A 410 21.06 -2.73 11.54
N SER A 411 20.59 -1.50 11.28
CA SER A 411 19.24 -1.25 10.75
C SER A 411 19.28 -1.20 9.22
N PHE A 412 19.05 -2.35 8.59
CA PHE A 412 19.00 -2.46 7.12
C PHE A 412 17.74 -1.80 6.56
N TYR A 413 16.62 -1.88 7.30
CA TYR A 413 15.42 -1.11 6.98
C TYR A 413 15.74 0.38 6.83
N ALA A 414 16.42 0.97 7.81
CA ALA A 414 16.72 2.40 7.78
C ALA A 414 17.58 2.78 6.55
N GLN A 415 18.61 1.98 6.26
CA GLN A 415 19.48 2.20 5.11
C GLN A 415 18.72 2.13 3.78
N ASP A 416 17.93 1.07 3.60
CA ASP A 416 17.22 0.83 2.35
C ASP A 416 16.04 1.80 2.16
N ALA A 417 15.34 2.16 3.24
CA ALA A 417 14.26 3.14 3.19
C ALA A 417 14.75 4.54 2.80
N LEU A 418 15.90 4.97 3.33
CA LEU A 418 16.50 6.25 2.94
C LEU A 418 16.90 6.26 1.47
N ARG A 419 17.53 5.20 0.98
CA ARG A 419 17.95 5.09 -0.42
C ARG A 419 16.76 5.07 -1.37
N LEU A 420 15.74 4.29 -1.03
CA LEU A 420 14.51 4.22 -1.83
C LEU A 420 13.79 5.57 -1.86
N TRP A 421 13.71 6.26 -0.71
CA TRP A 421 13.15 7.61 -0.61
C TRP A 421 13.87 8.60 -1.54
N GLU A 422 15.20 8.60 -1.55
CA GLU A 422 16.00 9.49 -2.41
C GLU A 422 15.76 9.21 -3.90
N ILE A 423 15.67 7.94 -4.29
CA ILE A 423 15.37 7.54 -5.67
C ILE A 423 13.99 8.04 -6.09
N LEU A 424 12.97 7.83 -5.25
CA LEU A 424 11.62 8.32 -5.50
C LEU A 424 11.57 9.85 -5.54
N ALA A 425 12.31 10.54 -4.65
CA ALA A 425 12.38 12.00 -4.66
C ALA A 425 12.96 12.55 -5.97
N ARG A 426 14.00 11.90 -6.54
CA ARG A 426 14.54 12.28 -7.85
C ARG A 426 13.57 12.01 -9.00
N TYR A 427 12.88 10.88 -8.95
CA TYR A 427 11.81 10.56 -9.92
C TYR A 427 10.71 11.62 -9.93
N VAL A 428 10.19 11.94 -8.75
CA VAL A 428 9.17 12.99 -8.58
C VAL A 428 9.71 14.35 -9.05
N GLN A 429 10.94 14.69 -8.67
CA GLN A 429 11.57 15.95 -9.09
C GLN A 429 11.64 16.07 -10.62
N GLY A 430 11.99 14.98 -11.31
CA GLY A 430 12.02 14.95 -12.77
C GLY A 430 10.66 15.33 -13.39
N ILE A 431 9.57 14.75 -12.90
CA ILE A 431 8.22 15.07 -13.38
C ILE A 431 7.80 16.49 -12.98
N VAL A 432 8.06 16.91 -11.74
CA VAL A 432 7.75 18.27 -11.27
C VAL A 432 8.45 19.33 -12.14
N HIS A 433 9.73 19.14 -12.46
CA HIS A 433 10.48 20.08 -13.30
C HIS A 433 10.00 20.14 -14.76
N LEU A 434 9.41 19.08 -15.27
CA LEU A 434 8.81 19.08 -16.62
C LEU A 434 7.57 19.97 -16.69
N HIS A 435 6.74 19.99 -15.63
CA HIS A 435 5.42 20.62 -15.63
C HIS A 435 5.34 21.93 -14.83
N TYR A 436 6.16 22.11 -13.81
CA TYR A 436 6.17 23.32 -12.97
C TYR A 436 7.51 24.05 -13.12
N LYS A 437 7.52 25.18 -13.82
CA LYS A 437 8.76 25.93 -14.09
C LYS A 437 9.16 26.85 -12.95
N THR A 438 8.20 27.30 -12.15
CA THR A 438 8.41 28.21 -11.01
C THR A 438 7.59 27.75 -9.80
N ASP A 439 7.88 28.33 -8.64
CA ASP A 439 7.11 28.10 -7.42
C ASP A 439 5.71 28.73 -7.50
N GLU A 440 5.58 29.83 -8.25
CA GLU A 440 4.28 30.44 -8.55
C GLU A 440 3.36 29.47 -9.27
N ALA A 441 3.87 28.74 -10.26
CA ALA A 441 3.07 27.75 -10.99
C ALA A 441 2.51 26.65 -10.05
N VAL A 442 3.20 26.31 -8.98
CA VAL A 442 2.70 25.40 -7.94
C VAL A 442 1.60 26.08 -7.11
N ARG A 443 1.82 27.31 -6.65
CA ARG A 443 0.84 28.07 -5.83
C ARG A 443 -0.47 28.35 -6.58
N ASP A 444 -0.36 28.63 -7.86
CA ASP A 444 -1.48 29.04 -8.71
C ASP A 444 -2.29 27.85 -9.27
N ASP A 445 -1.81 26.61 -9.07
CA ASP A 445 -2.50 25.42 -9.51
C ASP A 445 -3.61 25.03 -8.51
N LEU A 446 -4.83 25.50 -8.79
CA LEU A 446 -5.99 25.32 -7.91
C LEU A 446 -6.40 23.84 -7.75
N GLU A 447 -6.20 23.00 -8.79
CA GLU A 447 -6.49 21.56 -8.70
C GLU A 447 -5.52 20.88 -7.73
N LEU A 448 -4.24 21.22 -7.82
CA LEU A 448 -3.19 20.75 -6.91
C LEU A 448 -3.46 21.19 -5.47
N GLN A 449 -3.80 22.46 -5.25
CA GLN A 449 -4.09 22.98 -3.90
C GLN A 449 -5.33 22.32 -3.30
N SER A 450 -6.39 22.13 -4.12
CA SER A 450 -7.59 21.41 -3.68
C SER A 450 -7.28 19.96 -3.30
N TRP A 451 -6.40 19.28 -4.05
CA TRP A 451 -5.98 17.91 -3.75
C TRP A 451 -5.22 17.81 -2.42
N CYS A 452 -4.28 18.72 -2.18
CA CYS A 452 -3.53 18.78 -0.93
C CYS A 452 -4.45 19.03 0.28
N ALA A 453 -5.35 20.01 0.16
CA ALA A 453 -6.33 20.32 1.20
C ALA A 453 -7.31 19.16 1.44
N GLU A 454 -7.78 18.48 0.39
CA GLU A 454 -8.70 17.33 0.49
C GLU A 454 -8.06 16.19 1.30
N ILE A 455 -6.76 15.90 1.11
CA ILE A 455 -6.04 14.92 1.93
C ILE A 455 -6.01 15.35 3.39
N THR A 456 -5.54 16.57 3.66
CA THR A 456 -5.20 17.02 5.02
C THR A 456 -6.44 17.40 5.83
N GLU A 457 -7.36 18.16 5.25
CA GLU A 457 -8.52 18.70 5.96
C GLU A 457 -9.69 17.72 6.01
N VAL A 458 -9.92 16.98 4.91
CA VAL A 458 -11.05 16.05 4.81
C VAL A 458 -10.62 14.64 5.16
N GLY A 459 -9.76 14.03 4.37
CA GLY A 459 -9.36 12.62 4.53
C GLY A 459 -8.73 12.32 5.88
N LEU A 460 -7.84 13.19 6.35
CA LEU A 460 -7.12 13.08 7.62
C LEU A 460 -7.78 13.84 8.78
N LEU A 461 -9.02 14.35 8.59
CA LEU A 461 -9.82 15.04 9.62
C LEU A 461 -9.08 16.23 10.25
N GLY A 462 -8.50 17.10 9.43
CA GLY A 462 -7.82 18.30 9.90
C GLY A 462 -6.45 18.01 10.53
N ALA A 463 -5.50 17.50 9.74
CA ALA A 463 -4.17 17.09 10.22
C ALA A 463 -3.10 18.19 10.13
N GLN A 464 -3.48 19.46 10.00
CA GLN A 464 -2.53 20.59 9.93
C GLN A 464 -1.70 20.74 11.21
N ASP A 465 -2.33 20.51 12.36
CA ASP A 465 -1.67 20.53 13.68
C ASP A 465 -0.64 19.41 13.86
N ARG A 466 -0.73 18.37 13.03
CA ARG A 466 0.22 17.25 12.97
C ARG A 466 1.25 17.39 11.84
N GLY A 467 1.35 18.60 11.26
CA GLY A 467 2.36 19.00 10.28
C GLY A 467 2.04 18.64 8.82
N PHE A 468 0.85 18.08 8.53
CA PHE A 468 0.43 17.87 7.14
C PHE A 468 0.12 19.20 6.46
N PRO A 469 0.66 19.47 5.26
CA PRO A 469 0.37 20.70 4.55
C PRO A 469 -1.07 20.72 4.06
N ASN A 470 -1.75 21.86 4.17
CA ASN A 470 -3.04 22.12 3.53
C ASN A 470 -2.91 22.88 2.21
N SER A 471 -1.70 23.36 1.91
CA SER A 471 -1.34 24.01 0.65
C SER A 471 0.14 23.81 0.35
N LEU A 472 0.50 23.88 -0.92
CA LEU A 472 1.87 23.70 -1.40
C LEU A 472 2.40 25.01 -1.99
N GLN A 473 3.52 25.51 -1.46
CA GLN A 473 4.04 26.84 -1.76
C GLN A 473 5.22 26.84 -2.73
N SER A 474 5.86 25.69 -2.94
CA SER A 474 7.04 25.57 -3.79
C SER A 474 7.15 24.21 -4.45
N ARG A 475 7.97 24.13 -5.50
CA ARG A 475 8.31 22.88 -6.17
C ARG A 475 8.97 21.87 -5.21
N ASP A 476 9.73 22.36 -4.23
CA ASP A 476 10.37 21.48 -3.24
C ASP A 476 9.34 20.88 -2.27
N GLN A 477 8.38 21.68 -1.80
CA GLN A 477 7.25 21.14 -1.01
C GLN A 477 6.41 20.16 -1.80
N LEU A 478 6.11 20.45 -3.07
CA LEU A 478 5.38 19.53 -3.95
C LEU A 478 6.15 18.22 -4.15
N ARG A 479 7.46 18.30 -4.42
CA ARG A 479 8.33 17.13 -4.56
C ARG A 479 8.28 16.28 -3.28
N HIS A 480 8.45 16.89 -2.12
CA HIS A 480 8.46 16.19 -0.83
C HIS A 480 7.11 15.53 -0.53
N PHE A 481 6.00 16.23 -0.77
CA PHE A 481 4.65 15.71 -0.54
C PHE A 481 4.31 14.53 -1.46
N LEU A 482 4.61 14.64 -2.74
CA LEU A 482 4.43 13.55 -3.70
C LEU A 482 5.33 12.35 -3.40
N THR A 483 6.56 12.58 -2.96
CA THR A 483 7.47 11.51 -2.55
C THR A 483 6.89 10.75 -1.35
N MET A 484 6.35 11.47 -0.36
CA MET A 484 5.66 10.87 0.79
C MET A 484 4.46 10.03 0.33
N CYS A 485 3.62 10.53 -0.58
CA CYS A 485 2.48 9.79 -1.09
C CYS A 485 2.90 8.48 -1.79
N ILE A 486 3.89 8.56 -2.69
CA ILE A 486 4.36 7.37 -3.43
C ILE A 486 5.07 6.40 -2.50
N PHE A 487 5.93 6.88 -1.59
CA PHE A 487 6.60 6.00 -0.62
C PHE A 487 5.58 5.29 0.29
N THR A 488 4.53 5.97 0.74
CA THR A 488 3.45 5.38 1.54
C THR A 488 2.77 4.24 0.80
N CYS A 489 2.42 4.43 -0.47
CA CYS A 489 1.75 3.43 -1.30
C CYS A 489 2.67 2.27 -1.75
N THR A 490 3.98 2.37 -1.57
CA THR A 490 4.98 1.42 -2.07
C THR A 490 5.91 0.91 -0.96
N GLY A 491 7.00 1.61 -0.66
CA GLY A 491 8.02 1.19 0.28
C GLY A 491 7.52 1.04 1.72
N GLN A 492 6.67 1.96 2.20
CA GLN A 492 6.08 1.88 3.54
C GLN A 492 5.23 0.62 3.68
N HIS A 493 4.31 0.39 2.74
CA HIS A 493 3.46 -0.80 2.76
C HIS A 493 4.29 -2.08 2.66
N SER A 494 5.19 -2.17 1.68
CA SER A 494 6.01 -3.38 1.48
C SER A 494 6.88 -3.72 2.67
N SER A 495 7.47 -2.73 3.34
CA SER A 495 8.31 -2.96 4.54
C SER A 495 7.52 -3.49 5.73
N ALA A 496 6.22 -3.19 5.83
CA ALA A 496 5.33 -3.73 6.86
C ALA A 496 4.61 -5.00 6.41
N HIS A 497 4.48 -5.25 5.11
CA HIS A 497 3.70 -6.37 4.57
C HIS A 497 4.52 -7.63 4.34
N LEU A 498 5.68 -7.51 3.67
CA LEU A 498 6.43 -8.66 3.15
C LEU A 498 7.03 -9.57 4.23
N GLY A 499 7.28 -9.02 5.42
CA GLY A 499 7.87 -9.77 6.53
C GLY A 499 6.90 -10.68 7.29
N GLN A 500 5.59 -10.61 7.02
CA GLN A 500 4.59 -11.34 7.81
C GLN A 500 4.82 -12.86 7.79
N LEU A 501 4.99 -13.46 6.61
CA LEU A 501 5.21 -14.90 6.49
C LEU A 501 6.50 -15.33 7.20
N ASP A 502 7.57 -14.57 7.07
CA ASP A 502 8.87 -14.90 7.65
C ASP A 502 8.87 -14.88 9.18
N TRP A 503 8.24 -13.85 9.76
CA TRP A 503 8.33 -13.58 11.20
C TRP A 503 7.15 -14.11 12.02
N TYR A 504 5.99 -14.32 11.38
CA TYR A 504 4.72 -14.65 12.06
C TYR A 504 4.24 -16.08 11.81
N SER A 505 4.86 -16.82 10.88
CA SER A 505 4.54 -18.24 10.66
C SER A 505 4.83 -19.10 11.88
N TRP A 506 5.91 -18.82 12.58
CA TRP A 506 6.17 -19.45 13.88
C TRP A 506 5.42 -18.68 14.97
N VAL A 507 4.21 -19.13 15.28
CA VAL A 507 3.28 -18.42 16.17
C VAL A 507 3.89 -18.01 17.50
N PRO A 508 4.70 -18.84 18.21
CA PRO A 508 5.35 -18.42 19.46
C PRO A 508 6.29 -17.21 19.31
N ASN A 509 6.80 -16.93 18.11
CA ASN A 509 7.62 -15.75 17.84
C ASN A 509 6.82 -14.45 17.73
N ALA A 510 5.53 -14.53 17.39
CA ALA A 510 4.66 -13.35 17.27
C ALA A 510 3.20 -13.74 17.56
N PRO A 511 2.86 -14.05 18.83
CA PRO A 511 1.53 -14.54 19.16
C PRO A 511 0.46 -13.47 18.90
N CYS A 512 -0.59 -13.79 18.13
CA CYS A 512 -1.71 -12.88 17.88
C CYS A 512 -2.51 -12.56 19.15
N THR A 513 -2.43 -13.43 20.14
CA THR A 513 -3.10 -13.27 21.43
C THR A 513 -2.29 -13.91 22.56
N MET A 514 -2.54 -13.44 23.78
CA MET A 514 -2.02 -14.02 25.02
C MET A 514 -3.22 -14.34 25.91
N ARG A 515 -3.43 -15.63 26.22
CA ARG A 515 -4.64 -16.12 26.91
C ARG A 515 -4.65 -15.87 28.42
N MET A 516 -3.48 -15.64 29.00
CA MET A 516 -3.34 -15.32 30.43
C MET A 516 -2.96 -13.85 30.59
N PRO A 517 -3.19 -13.22 31.73
CA PRO A 517 -2.71 -11.87 31.99
C PRO A 517 -1.16 -11.80 32.04
N PRO A 518 -0.55 -10.61 31.91
CA PRO A 518 0.87 -10.42 32.13
C PRO A 518 1.30 -10.94 33.52
N PRO A 519 2.47 -11.62 33.62
CA PRO A 519 2.92 -12.17 34.90
C PRO A 519 3.23 -11.05 35.90
N THR A 520 2.82 -11.29 37.14
CA THR A 520 3.09 -10.42 38.31
C THR A 520 4.26 -10.88 39.15
N THR A 521 4.77 -12.08 38.87
CA THR A 521 5.90 -12.74 39.57
C THR A 521 6.90 -13.28 38.55
N LYS A 522 8.03 -13.78 39.05
CA LYS A 522 9.07 -14.44 38.24
C LYS A 522 9.07 -15.97 38.40
N ASP A 523 7.89 -16.56 38.50
CA ASP A 523 7.72 -18.02 38.76
C ASP A 523 7.29 -18.81 37.51
N ALA A 524 7.44 -18.23 36.29
CA ALA A 524 6.96 -18.87 35.07
C ALA A 524 7.69 -20.18 34.77
N THR A 525 6.89 -21.20 34.45
CA THR A 525 7.32 -22.53 34.00
C THR A 525 6.97 -22.72 32.53
N LEU A 526 7.40 -23.81 31.90
CA LEU A 526 6.94 -24.19 30.56
C LEU A 526 5.41 -24.27 30.51
N GLY A 527 4.77 -24.86 31.54
CA GLY A 527 3.30 -24.89 31.62
C GLY A 527 2.66 -23.52 31.62
N THR A 528 3.27 -22.54 32.30
CA THR A 528 2.82 -21.12 32.27
C THR A 528 2.90 -20.55 30.87
N VAL A 529 4.01 -20.75 30.16
CA VAL A 529 4.20 -20.29 28.78
C VAL A 529 3.14 -20.92 27.87
N MET A 530 2.94 -22.25 27.96
CA MET A 530 1.97 -22.97 27.13
C MET A 530 0.52 -22.54 27.40
N ALA A 531 0.16 -22.29 28.65
CA ALA A 531 -1.15 -21.79 29.04
C ALA A 531 -1.42 -20.37 28.51
N THR A 532 -0.35 -19.57 28.29
CA THR A 532 -0.44 -18.18 27.89
C THR A 532 -0.48 -18.00 26.35
N LEU A 533 0.22 -18.83 25.59
CA LEU A 533 0.26 -18.76 24.13
C LEU A 533 -1.12 -19.06 23.50
N PRO A 534 -1.36 -18.65 22.23
CA PRO A 534 -2.61 -18.95 21.54
C PRO A 534 -2.97 -20.44 21.57
N ASN A 535 -4.25 -20.76 21.69
CA ASN A 535 -4.70 -22.14 21.53
C ASN A 535 -4.57 -22.61 20.06
N PHE A 536 -4.89 -23.88 19.81
CA PHE A 536 -4.75 -24.47 18.48
C PHE A 536 -5.55 -23.69 17.42
N HIS A 537 -6.81 -23.37 17.69
CA HIS A 537 -7.67 -22.65 16.75
C HIS A 537 -7.13 -21.23 16.43
N GLN A 538 -6.78 -20.46 17.48
CA GLN A 538 -6.21 -19.13 17.35
C GLN A 538 -4.90 -19.13 16.54
N ALA A 539 -4.01 -20.07 16.86
CA ALA A 539 -2.73 -20.22 16.18
C ALA A 539 -2.89 -20.68 14.71
N SER A 540 -3.81 -21.60 14.43
CA SER A 540 -4.10 -22.07 13.07
C SER A 540 -4.70 -20.97 12.21
N LEU A 541 -5.59 -20.15 12.76
CA LEU A 541 -6.16 -19.02 12.03
C LEU A 541 -5.11 -17.93 11.77
N GLN A 542 -4.26 -17.61 12.76
CA GLN A 542 -3.11 -16.74 12.54
C GLN A 542 -2.25 -17.25 11.37
N MET A 543 -1.89 -18.53 11.38
CA MET A 543 -1.05 -19.12 10.33
C MET A 543 -1.71 -19.02 8.95
N SER A 544 -3.02 -19.28 8.86
CA SER A 544 -3.76 -19.21 7.60
C SER A 544 -3.80 -17.78 7.03
N ILE A 545 -4.04 -16.78 7.88
CA ILE A 545 -4.07 -15.37 7.46
C ILE A 545 -2.67 -14.88 7.09
N VAL A 546 -1.66 -15.19 7.90
CA VAL A 546 -0.26 -14.82 7.62
C VAL A 546 0.21 -15.42 6.29
N TRP A 547 -0.19 -16.67 5.99
CA TRP A 547 0.09 -17.25 4.68
C TRP A 547 -0.65 -16.53 3.56
N GLN A 548 -1.95 -16.27 3.73
CA GLN A 548 -2.77 -15.60 2.71
C GLN A 548 -2.20 -14.23 2.33
N LEU A 549 -1.77 -13.46 3.33
CA LEU A 549 -1.24 -12.13 3.12
C LEU A 549 0.24 -12.13 2.71
N GLY A 550 1.07 -12.95 3.36
CA GLY A 550 2.52 -12.89 3.23
C GLY A 550 3.13 -13.75 2.11
N HIS A 551 2.37 -14.66 1.47
CA HIS A 551 2.91 -15.42 0.37
C HIS A 551 3.03 -14.56 -0.90
N ARG A 552 4.04 -14.87 -1.72
CA ARG A 552 4.33 -14.10 -2.93
C ARG A 552 3.17 -14.15 -3.93
N GLN A 553 2.68 -12.98 -4.31
CA GLN A 553 1.58 -12.86 -5.27
C GLN A 553 2.12 -12.94 -6.71
N PRO A 554 1.65 -13.88 -7.55
CA PRO A 554 2.16 -14.05 -8.91
C PRO A 554 1.84 -12.88 -9.84
N MET A 555 0.81 -12.10 -9.53
CA MET A 555 0.37 -10.94 -10.31
C MET A 555 0.86 -9.60 -9.73
N MET A 556 1.79 -9.63 -8.80
CA MET A 556 2.39 -8.45 -8.23
C MET A 556 3.15 -7.65 -9.30
N VAL A 557 2.91 -6.36 -9.35
CA VAL A 557 3.66 -5.41 -10.17
C VAL A 557 4.72 -4.76 -9.29
N ALA A 558 5.99 -4.98 -9.61
CA ALA A 558 7.09 -4.38 -8.86
C ALA A 558 7.18 -2.86 -9.11
N LEU A 559 7.76 -2.14 -8.17
CA LEU A 559 7.93 -0.70 -8.23
C LEU A 559 8.60 -0.25 -9.53
N GLY A 560 7.95 0.69 -10.21
CA GLY A 560 8.39 1.22 -11.50
C GLY A 560 8.20 0.27 -12.70
N GLN A 561 7.68 -0.95 -12.51
CA GLN A 561 7.48 -1.94 -13.58
C GLN A 561 6.05 -1.96 -14.15
N HIS A 562 5.22 -0.98 -13.79
CA HIS A 562 3.90 -0.83 -14.39
C HIS A 562 4.02 -0.62 -15.91
N GLN A 563 3.06 -1.16 -16.65
CA GLN A 563 3.00 -1.11 -18.11
C GLN A 563 2.14 0.05 -18.62
N GLU A 564 1.38 0.65 -17.75
CA GLU A 564 0.49 1.76 -18.05
C GLU A 564 1.30 3.03 -18.32
N GLU A 565 1.18 3.57 -19.52
CA GLU A 565 1.81 4.81 -19.96
C GLU A 565 0.78 5.94 -19.98
N TYR A 566 0.65 6.67 -18.88
CA TYR A 566 -0.30 7.78 -18.77
C TYR A 566 0.20 9.09 -19.39
N PHE A 567 1.51 9.24 -19.54
CA PHE A 567 2.12 10.41 -20.17
C PHE A 567 2.44 10.18 -21.64
N SER A 568 2.15 11.18 -22.50
CA SER A 568 2.72 11.30 -23.82
C SER A 568 4.05 12.06 -23.79
N GLY A 569 4.85 11.86 -24.84
CA GLY A 569 6.11 12.57 -25.04
C GLY A 569 7.34 11.89 -24.42
N PRO A 570 8.54 12.37 -24.81
CA PRO A 570 9.80 11.73 -24.42
C PRO A 570 10.26 12.07 -23.00
N GLY A 571 9.89 13.24 -22.48
CA GLY A 571 10.36 13.72 -21.16
C GLY A 571 9.98 12.79 -20.02
N PRO A 572 8.69 12.52 -19.76
CA PRO A 572 8.27 11.62 -18.70
C PRO A 572 8.79 10.19 -18.91
N LYS A 573 8.90 9.71 -20.15
CA LYS A 573 9.49 8.40 -20.46
C LYS A 573 10.95 8.31 -20.05
N ALA A 574 11.72 9.37 -20.28
CA ALA A 574 13.13 9.44 -19.85
C ALA A 574 13.25 9.43 -18.32
N VAL A 575 12.37 10.16 -17.63
CA VAL A 575 12.34 10.18 -16.16
C VAL A 575 12.01 8.79 -15.59
N LEU A 576 11.02 8.09 -16.15
CA LEU A 576 10.68 6.72 -15.73
C LEU A 576 11.83 5.72 -16.03
N LYS A 577 12.51 5.87 -17.16
CA LYS A 577 13.66 5.06 -17.50
C LYS A 577 14.80 5.22 -16.50
N GLU A 578 15.06 6.45 -16.06
CA GLU A 578 16.08 6.71 -15.04
C GLU A 578 15.69 6.13 -13.68
N LEU A 579 14.42 6.26 -13.28
CA LEU A 579 13.89 5.56 -12.09
C LEU A 579 14.22 4.07 -12.12
N ARG A 580 13.89 3.39 -13.21
CA ARG A 580 14.14 1.95 -13.37
C ARG A 580 15.62 1.61 -13.23
N LYS A 581 16.51 2.40 -13.84
CA LYS A 581 17.95 2.23 -13.74
C LYS A 581 18.47 2.40 -12.31
N GLU A 582 17.97 3.40 -11.58
CA GLU A 582 18.35 3.63 -10.17
C GLU A 582 17.83 2.50 -9.25
N LEU A 583 16.61 2.00 -9.51
CA LEU A 583 16.06 0.84 -8.81
C LEU A 583 16.87 -0.43 -9.07
N ASP A 584 17.30 -0.67 -10.31
CA ASP A 584 18.18 -1.80 -10.65
C ASP A 584 19.54 -1.73 -9.92
N ALA A 585 20.10 -0.52 -9.79
CA ALA A 585 21.33 -0.31 -9.03
C ALA A 585 21.14 -0.58 -7.53
N LEU A 586 20.03 -0.10 -6.94
CA LEU A 586 19.66 -0.39 -5.54
C LEU A 586 19.46 -1.89 -5.32
N GLU A 587 18.76 -2.56 -6.22
CA GLU A 587 18.55 -4.01 -6.21
C GLU A 587 19.89 -4.77 -6.12
N LYS A 588 20.84 -4.44 -6.98
CA LYS A 588 22.16 -5.05 -7.00
C LYS A 588 22.92 -4.85 -5.69
N ASP A 589 22.87 -3.64 -5.14
CA ASP A 589 23.58 -3.30 -3.90
C ASP A 589 22.99 -4.06 -2.70
N ILE A 590 21.66 -4.12 -2.59
CA ILE A 590 20.96 -4.86 -1.54
C ILE A 590 21.31 -6.36 -1.65
N LYS A 591 21.23 -6.95 -2.83
CA LYS A 591 21.60 -8.36 -3.05
C LYS A 591 23.05 -8.65 -2.69
N THR A 592 23.98 -7.75 -3.03
CA THR A 592 25.41 -7.88 -2.71
C THR A 592 25.64 -7.82 -1.20
N ARG A 593 24.94 -6.95 -0.48
CA ARG A 593 24.98 -6.89 0.99
C ARG A 593 24.40 -8.17 1.58
N ASN A 594 23.20 -8.55 1.16
CA ASN A 594 22.44 -9.65 1.73
C ASN A 594 23.13 -11.02 1.55
N ALA A 595 23.92 -11.21 0.48
CA ALA A 595 24.72 -12.40 0.27
C ALA A 595 25.78 -12.64 1.37
N LYS A 596 26.12 -11.63 2.16
CA LYS A 596 27.08 -11.69 3.27
C LYS A 596 26.43 -11.77 4.63
N LEU A 597 25.09 -11.73 4.69
CA LEU A 597 24.34 -11.71 5.93
C LEU A 597 23.76 -13.09 6.24
N ASP A 598 23.78 -13.44 7.51
CA ASP A 598 23.11 -14.63 8.02
C ASP A 598 21.57 -14.50 7.92
N ILE A 599 21.05 -13.31 8.16
CA ILE A 599 19.64 -12.94 7.96
C ILE A 599 19.58 -11.79 6.97
N PRO A 600 19.19 -12.05 5.70
CA PRO A 600 19.02 -11.01 4.71
C PRO A 600 17.82 -10.10 5.04
N TYR A 601 17.86 -8.86 4.58
CA TYR A 601 16.73 -7.93 4.62
C TYR A 601 16.28 -7.63 3.19
N ASP A 602 15.15 -8.19 2.79
CA ASP A 602 14.66 -8.15 1.40
C ASP A 602 13.41 -7.28 1.20
N TYR A 603 12.80 -6.75 2.28
CA TYR A 603 11.48 -6.13 2.21
C TYR A 603 11.43 -4.78 1.49
N LEU A 604 12.58 -4.19 1.22
CA LEU A 604 12.73 -3.01 0.35
C LEU A 604 13.57 -3.30 -0.91
N LEU A 605 13.73 -4.57 -1.26
CA LEU A 605 14.31 -4.95 -2.55
C LEU A 605 13.36 -4.51 -3.68
N PRO A 606 13.78 -3.66 -4.63
CA PRO A 606 12.88 -3.08 -5.64
C PRO A 606 12.02 -4.07 -6.41
N SER A 607 12.54 -5.27 -6.69
CA SER A 607 11.78 -6.34 -7.34
C SER A 607 10.69 -6.98 -6.46
N LEU A 608 10.70 -6.71 -5.15
CA LEU A 608 9.71 -7.20 -4.19
C LEU A 608 8.78 -6.09 -3.69
N VAL A 609 9.20 -4.82 -3.78
CA VAL A 609 8.34 -3.69 -3.43
C VAL A 609 7.19 -3.60 -4.43
N GLU A 610 5.95 -3.66 -3.94
CA GLU A 610 4.78 -3.48 -4.80
C GLU A 610 4.63 -2.04 -5.27
N ASN A 611 4.15 -1.88 -6.50
CA ASN A 611 3.92 -0.56 -7.09
C ASN A 611 2.72 0.18 -6.51
N SER A 612 1.85 -0.53 -5.80
CA SER A 612 0.65 0.00 -5.12
C SER A 612 0.24 -0.92 -3.96
N VAL A 613 -0.63 -0.45 -3.07
CA VAL A 613 -1.21 -1.29 -2.01
C VAL A 613 -2.28 -2.19 -2.62
N ALA A 614 -1.95 -3.44 -2.89
CA ALA A 614 -2.79 -4.35 -3.68
C ALA A 614 -3.14 -5.67 -2.97
N ILE A 615 -2.63 -5.88 -1.74
CA ILE A 615 -2.91 -7.03 -0.88
C ILE A 615 -2.81 -6.67 0.59
#